data_2e26ecf50feba53ea88fb245acbf1704
#
_entry.id   2e26ecf50feba53ea88fb245acbf1704
#
_cell.length_a   1.000
_cell.length_b   1.000
_cell.length_c   1.000
_cell.angle_alpha   90.00
_cell.angle_beta   90.00
_cell.angle_gamma   90.00
#
_symmetry.space_group_name_H-M   'P 1'
#
loop_
_entity.id
_entity.type
_entity.pdbx_description
1 polymer ?
#
loop_
_entity_poly.entity_id
_entity_poly.type
_entity_poly.pdbx_seq_one_letter_code
_entity_poly.pdbx_strand_id
1 'polypeptide(L)'
;MNDALAPYEDTMVQSRLDVYSKADETRLGVPFHVGATVMYWNADLLESYGLDYKSVKTWDDYTKLGEELKEASNGEVYLTSVDTGGVDWMWLAMAENGEDWTGGPDGTVNVQLDSVKEMLTMQQNWLNDGIAMVSTDGHVDLEAGFSNIMDGKIASFPKAMWYMSRFKDYMPEMEGKYDITTCPVFEEGQKCSVGIGGTGTVVTNQCENPELAAEWLAWAKCSEEGENLIWNELGFDVCNTALWSDEAFAYDESNIYNTFFRVKPYEVLNELAENDAIGTVYTTKNSPTLNDYMCTTTLNNVLEDGMDVEEALQDAQDYLDFECE
;
A
#
# COMPACT_ATOMS: atom_id res chain seq x y z
N MET A 1 2.09 23.84 -13.26
CA MET A 1 2.43 23.20 -11.97
C MET A 1 3.90 23.36 -11.59
N ASN A 2 4.86 23.29 -12.55
CA ASN A 2 6.29 23.36 -12.20
C ASN A 2 6.65 24.59 -11.33
N ASP A 3 6.26 25.80 -11.77
CA ASP A 3 6.59 27.02 -11.00
C ASP A 3 5.96 27.04 -9.59
N ALA A 4 4.77 26.46 -9.44
CA ALA A 4 4.07 26.41 -8.17
C ALA A 4 4.68 25.38 -7.20
N LEU A 5 5.23 24.28 -7.72
CA LEU A 5 5.89 23.22 -6.93
C LEU A 5 7.36 23.53 -6.63
N ALA A 6 8.03 24.33 -7.46
CA ALA A 6 9.45 24.62 -7.32
C ALA A 6 9.92 25.01 -5.90
N PRO A 7 9.14 25.72 -5.06
CA PRO A 7 9.55 26.00 -3.69
C PRO A 7 9.60 24.79 -2.75
N TYR A 8 8.98 23.66 -3.12
CA TYR A 8 8.77 22.47 -2.28
C TYR A 8 9.50 21.22 -2.77
N GLU A 9 9.84 21.15 -4.08
CA GLU A 9 10.35 19.93 -4.72
C GLU A 9 11.57 19.31 -4.04
N ASP A 10 12.49 20.13 -3.54
CA ASP A 10 13.75 19.66 -2.93
C ASP A 10 13.57 18.78 -1.69
N THR A 11 12.41 18.86 -1.03
CA THR A 11 12.10 18.09 0.18
C THR A 11 11.06 17.01 -0.04
N MET A 12 10.48 16.93 -1.25
CA MET A 12 9.42 15.99 -1.53
C MET A 12 9.97 14.62 -1.96
N VAL A 13 9.21 13.57 -1.63
CA VAL A 13 9.47 12.22 -2.14
C VAL A 13 9.41 12.23 -3.66
N GLN A 14 10.55 11.97 -4.34
CA GLN A 14 10.70 12.09 -5.79
C GLN A 14 9.71 11.18 -6.54
N SER A 15 9.53 9.93 -6.09
CA SER A 15 8.60 8.99 -6.72
C SER A 15 7.15 9.51 -6.76
N ARG A 16 6.76 10.38 -5.81
CA ARG A 16 5.43 10.99 -5.81
C ARG A 16 5.30 12.15 -6.80
N LEU A 17 6.37 12.88 -7.03
CA LEU A 17 6.41 13.88 -8.08
C LEU A 17 6.36 13.23 -9.47
N ASP A 18 7.07 12.13 -9.66
CA ASP A 18 7.18 11.43 -10.94
C ASP A 18 5.85 10.84 -11.41
N VAL A 19 5.06 10.27 -10.50
CA VAL A 19 3.72 9.73 -10.81
C VAL A 19 2.79 10.79 -11.44
N TYR A 20 2.94 12.05 -11.07
CA TYR A 20 2.12 13.16 -11.59
C TYR A 20 2.84 13.99 -12.64
N SER A 21 3.82 13.41 -13.32
CA SER A 21 4.63 14.10 -14.31
C SER A 21 4.62 13.39 -15.65
N LYS A 22 4.84 14.16 -16.71
CA LYS A 22 5.13 13.61 -18.05
C LYS A 22 6.60 13.21 -18.14
N ALA A 23 6.94 12.47 -19.18
CA ALA A 23 8.32 12.08 -19.50
C ALA A 23 9.27 13.28 -19.72
N ASP A 24 8.76 14.46 -20.05
CA ASP A 24 9.52 15.72 -20.19
C ASP A 24 9.60 16.53 -18.89
N GLU A 25 9.30 15.91 -17.75
CA GLU A 25 9.30 16.50 -16.40
C GLU A 25 8.21 17.60 -16.21
N THR A 26 7.25 17.72 -17.14
CA THR A 26 6.11 18.61 -16.93
C THR A 26 5.22 18.07 -15.82
N ARG A 27 5.12 18.79 -14.71
CA ARG A 27 4.24 18.46 -13.59
C ARG A 27 2.78 18.71 -13.97
N LEU A 28 1.96 17.67 -13.86
CA LEU A 28 0.52 17.71 -14.15
C LEU A 28 -0.30 17.96 -12.89
N GLY A 29 0.15 17.49 -11.75
CA GLY A 29 -0.56 17.55 -10.49
C GLY A 29 0.35 17.80 -9.30
N VAL A 30 -0.30 18.07 -8.16
CA VAL A 30 0.33 18.19 -6.85
C VAL A 30 0.05 16.89 -6.08
N PRO A 31 1.08 16.16 -5.61
CA PRO A 31 0.89 15.01 -4.76
C PRO A 31 0.26 15.41 -3.41
N PHE A 32 -0.42 14.47 -2.78
CA PHE A 32 -1.11 14.73 -1.53
C PHE A 32 -0.43 14.02 -0.34
N HIS A 33 -0.05 12.77 -0.52
CA HIS A 33 0.66 11.95 0.48
C HIS A 33 1.46 10.86 -0.23
N VAL A 34 2.33 10.15 0.50
CA VAL A 34 3.17 9.10 -0.09
C VAL A 34 2.36 7.84 -0.34
N GLY A 35 1.57 7.42 0.62
CA GLY A 35 0.84 6.16 0.59
C GLY A 35 1.78 4.96 0.77
N ALA A 36 2.83 5.09 1.57
CA ALA A 36 3.79 4.02 1.82
C ALA A 36 3.09 2.79 2.41
N THR A 37 3.27 1.64 1.79
CA THR A 37 2.73 0.36 2.26
C THR A 37 3.52 -0.13 3.45
N VAL A 38 2.80 -0.55 4.48
CA VAL A 38 3.34 -1.10 5.72
C VAL A 38 2.55 -2.33 6.12
N MET A 39 3.09 -3.12 7.03
CA MET A 39 2.41 -4.27 7.59
C MET A 39 1.74 -3.90 8.91
N TYR A 40 0.42 -4.10 8.99
CA TYR A 40 -0.36 -3.97 10.22
C TYR A 40 -0.45 -5.31 10.92
N TRP A 41 -0.13 -5.34 12.23
CA TRP A 41 -0.13 -6.55 13.05
C TRP A 41 -1.06 -6.38 14.24
N ASN A 42 -2.00 -7.28 14.45
CA ASN A 42 -2.71 -7.39 15.72
C ASN A 42 -1.75 -8.00 16.76
N ALA A 43 -0.97 -7.13 17.37
CA ALA A 43 0.09 -7.50 18.30
C ALA A 43 -0.47 -8.21 19.54
N ASP A 44 -1.59 -7.71 20.12
CA ASP A 44 -2.26 -8.34 21.24
C ASP A 44 -2.66 -9.79 20.92
N LEU A 45 -3.22 -9.99 19.73
CA LEU A 45 -3.69 -11.31 19.30
C LEU A 45 -2.52 -12.29 19.14
N LEU A 46 -1.48 -11.89 18.38
CA LEU A 46 -0.30 -12.73 18.15
C LEU A 46 0.44 -13.05 19.44
N GLU A 47 0.64 -12.06 20.30
CA GLU A 47 1.27 -12.24 21.62
C GLU A 47 0.43 -13.17 22.52
N SER A 48 -0.90 -13.15 22.43
CA SER A 48 -1.76 -14.07 23.19
C SER A 48 -1.56 -15.54 22.83
N TYR A 49 -1.10 -15.81 21.61
CA TYR A 49 -0.69 -17.14 21.14
C TYR A 49 0.81 -17.41 21.34
N GLY A 50 1.56 -16.43 21.87
CA GLY A 50 3.00 -16.56 22.11
C GLY A 50 3.85 -16.46 20.84
N LEU A 51 3.33 -15.81 19.80
CA LEU A 51 3.98 -15.67 18.50
C LEU A 51 4.72 -14.34 18.37
N ASP A 52 5.92 -14.39 17.77
CA ASP A 52 6.79 -13.23 17.57
C ASP A 52 6.75 -12.75 16.10
N TYR A 53 5.83 -11.82 15.81
CA TYR A 53 5.72 -11.19 14.49
C TYR A 53 6.89 -10.26 14.15
N LYS A 54 7.64 -9.77 15.14
CA LYS A 54 8.78 -8.85 14.93
C LYS A 54 9.99 -9.55 14.31
N SER A 55 10.05 -10.88 14.40
CA SER A 55 11.08 -11.68 13.76
C SER A 55 10.86 -11.89 12.27
N VAL A 56 9.67 -11.61 11.75
CA VAL A 56 9.32 -11.77 10.33
C VAL A 56 10.07 -10.75 9.48
N LYS A 57 10.83 -11.22 8.50
CA LYS A 57 11.58 -10.40 7.55
C LYS A 57 11.28 -10.78 6.10
N THR A 58 10.94 -12.03 5.85
CA THR A 58 10.65 -12.56 4.53
C THR A 58 9.24 -13.12 4.46
N TRP A 59 8.72 -13.31 3.23
CA TRP A 59 7.44 -13.98 3.03
C TRP A 59 7.46 -15.45 3.48
N ASP A 60 8.63 -16.08 3.49
CA ASP A 60 8.81 -17.41 4.08
C ASP A 60 8.63 -17.38 5.60
N ASP A 61 9.22 -16.39 6.29
CA ASP A 61 8.99 -16.19 7.74
C ASP A 61 7.51 -15.92 8.03
N TYR A 62 6.86 -15.12 7.16
CA TYR A 62 5.44 -14.80 7.28
C TYR A 62 4.57 -16.05 7.13
N THR A 63 4.85 -16.87 6.12
CA THR A 63 4.16 -18.15 5.90
C THR A 63 4.30 -19.06 7.12
N LYS A 64 5.52 -19.19 7.64
CA LYS A 64 5.80 -20.00 8.84
C LYS A 64 5.05 -19.48 10.08
N LEU A 65 5.01 -18.15 10.28
CA LEU A 65 4.20 -17.54 11.35
C LEU A 65 2.72 -17.90 11.20
N GLY A 66 2.21 -17.94 9.95
CA GLY A 66 0.84 -18.34 9.65
C GLY A 66 0.54 -19.79 9.99
N GLU A 67 1.47 -20.70 9.70
CA GLU A 67 1.36 -22.11 10.09
C GLU A 67 1.31 -22.27 11.60
N GLU A 68 2.18 -21.57 12.33
CA GLU A 68 2.24 -21.56 13.79
C GLU A 68 0.95 -20.98 14.39
N LEU A 69 0.41 -19.88 13.84
CA LEU A 69 -0.84 -19.28 14.28
C LEU A 69 -2.03 -20.21 14.03
N LYS A 70 -2.09 -20.84 12.86
CA LYS A 70 -3.14 -21.82 12.53
C LYS A 70 -3.14 -22.97 13.54
N GLU A 71 -1.97 -23.53 13.88
CA GLU A 71 -1.85 -24.57 14.87
C GLU A 71 -2.29 -24.10 16.26
N ALA A 72 -1.78 -22.95 16.72
CA ALA A 72 -2.07 -22.39 18.03
C ALA A 72 -3.54 -22.02 18.23
N SER A 73 -4.20 -21.50 17.19
CA SER A 73 -5.61 -21.10 17.18
C SER A 73 -6.57 -22.23 16.83
N ASN A 74 -6.08 -23.45 16.52
CA ASN A 74 -6.87 -24.54 15.96
C ASN A 74 -7.62 -24.17 14.66
N GLY A 75 -7.05 -23.28 13.86
CA GLY A 75 -7.63 -22.77 12.61
C GLY A 75 -8.76 -21.76 12.78
N GLU A 76 -8.93 -21.19 13.97
CA GLU A 76 -9.96 -20.17 14.21
C GLU A 76 -9.52 -18.76 13.77
N VAL A 77 -8.21 -18.53 13.66
CA VAL A 77 -7.62 -17.24 13.26
C VAL A 77 -6.74 -17.43 12.03
N TYR A 78 -6.94 -16.56 11.04
CA TYR A 78 -6.09 -16.46 9.86
C TYR A 78 -4.97 -15.45 10.08
N LEU A 79 -3.79 -15.70 9.51
CA LEU A 79 -2.72 -14.72 9.56
C LEU A 79 -3.10 -13.45 8.78
N THR A 80 -3.73 -13.64 7.61
CA THR A 80 -4.11 -12.54 6.74
C THR A 80 -5.41 -12.79 5.98
N SER A 81 -5.87 -11.76 5.27
CA SER A 81 -6.81 -11.91 4.16
C SER A 81 -6.19 -11.44 2.86
N VAL A 82 -6.61 -12.06 1.76
CA VAL A 82 -6.19 -11.70 0.40
C VAL A 82 -7.33 -11.00 -0.32
N ASP A 83 -7.03 -9.87 -0.95
CA ASP A 83 -8.02 -9.06 -1.65
C ASP A 83 -8.19 -9.55 -3.09
N THR A 84 -9.43 -9.70 -3.56
CA THR A 84 -9.76 -9.99 -4.97
C THR A 84 -10.18 -8.75 -5.74
N GLY A 85 -10.60 -7.70 -5.05
CA GLY A 85 -11.01 -6.44 -5.63
C GLY A 85 -9.91 -5.36 -5.71
N GLY A 86 -8.66 -5.69 -5.40
CA GLY A 86 -7.52 -4.77 -5.44
C GLY A 86 -6.22 -5.47 -5.74
N VAL A 87 -5.31 -4.76 -6.37
CA VAL A 87 -4.00 -5.27 -6.83
C VAL A 87 -2.83 -4.86 -5.94
N ASP A 88 -3.09 -4.41 -4.72
CA ASP A 88 -2.07 -3.87 -3.80
C ASP A 88 -0.92 -4.85 -3.55
N TRP A 89 -1.24 -6.13 -3.37
CA TRP A 89 -0.26 -7.21 -3.18
C TRP A 89 0.64 -7.40 -4.40
N MET A 90 0.08 -7.23 -5.61
CA MET A 90 0.85 -7.35 -6.85
C MET A 90 1.79 -6.15 -7.01
N TRP A 91 1.34 -4.95 -6.65
CA TRP A 91 2.19 -3.76 -6.66
C TRP A 91 3.35 -3.90 -5.68
N LEU A 92 3.12 -4.44 -4.49
CA LEU A 92 4.17 -4.70 -3.52
C LEU A 92 5.21 -5.69 -4.06
N ALA A 93 4.77 -6.83 -4.58
CA ALA A 93 5.65 -7.85 -5.15
C ALA A 93 6.48 -7.33 -6.34
N MET A 94 5.86 -6.55 -7.23
CA MET A 94 6.58 -5.92 -8.34
C MET A 94 7.63 -4.91 -7.86
N ALA A 95 7.29 -4.10 -6.85
CA ALA A 95 8.23 -3.14 -6.28
C ALA A 95 9.44 -3.81 -5.64
N GLU A 96 9.25 -4.94 -4.95
CA GLU A 96 10.32 -5.76 -4.38
C GLU A 96 11.33 -6.22 -5.45
N ASN A 97 10.83 -6.60 -6.61
CA ASN A 97 11.63 -7.13 -7.70
C ASN A 97 12.08 -6.06 -8.73
N GLY A 98 11.65 -4.81 -8.55
CA GLY A 98 11.93 -3.73 -9.51
C GLY A 98 11.24 -3.94 -10.86
N GLU A 99 10.10 -4.62 -10.86
CA GLU A 99 9.27 -4.92 -12.02
C GLU A 99 8.07 -3.98 -12.13
N ASP A 100 7.47 -3.90 -13.30
CA ASP A 100 6.28 -3.11 -13.57
C ASP A 100 5.50 -3.71 -14.74
N TRP A 101 4.30 -4.16 -14.49
CA TRP A 101 3.44 -4.77 -15.50
C TRP A 101 2.91 -3.82 -16.57
N THR A 102 3.00 -2.50 -16.38
CA THR A 102 2.65 -1.52 -17.42
C THR A 102 3.78 -1.33 -18.45
N GLY A 103 4.98 -1.81 -18.15
CA GLY A 103 6.18 -1.59 -18.94
C GLY A 103 6.68 -0.14 -18.93
N GLY A 104 6.20 0.68 -18.00
CA GLY A 104 6.50 2.10 -17.93
C GLY A 104 5.75 2.95 -18.97
N PRO A 105 6.14 4.23 -19.18
CA PRO A 105 5.40 5.20 -20.00
C PRO A 105 5.15 4.80 -21.46
N ASP A 106 6.09 4.07 -22.04
CA ASP A 106 6.06 3.61 -23.43
C ASP A 106 6.03 2.07 -23.55
N GLY A 107 5.83 1.38 -22.43
CA GLY A 107 5.92 -0.06 -22.35
C GLY A 107 4.67 -0.81 -22.81
N THR A 108 4.87 -2.09 -23.05
CA THR A 108 3.80 -3.05 -23.31
C THR A 108 3.35 -3.67 -22.00
N VAL A 109 2.05 -3.78 -21.79
CA VAL A 109 1.48 -4.47 -20.63
C VAL A 109 1.96 -5.92 -20.59
N ASN A 110 2.45 -6.35 -19.44
CA ASN A 110 2.86 -7.71 -19.18
C ASN A 110 2.47 -8.13 -17.74
N VAL A 111 1.40 -8.88 -17.59
CA VAL A 111 0.93 -9.38 -16.31
C VAL A 111 1.57 -10.73 -15.92
N GLN A 112 2.38 -11.32 -16.80
CA GLN A 112 3.06 -12.60 -16.58
C GLN A 112 4.45 -12.44 -15.94
N LEU A 113 4.64 -11.38 -15.16
CA LEU A 113 5.87 -11.14 -14.41
C LEU A 113 6.09 -12.23 -13.36
N ASP A 114 7.35 -12.56 -13.11
CA ASP A 114 7.70 -13.61 -12.16
C ASP A 114 7.25 -13.22 -10.72
N SER A 115 7.39 -11.95 -10.33
CA SER A 115 6.90 -11.44 -9.05
C SER A 115 5.38 -11.60 -8.86
N VAL A 116 4.60 -11.35 -9.91
CA VAL A 116 3.14 -11.50 -9.89
C VAL A 116 2.76 -12.97 -9.75
N LYS A 117 3.42 -13.87 -10.48
CA LYS A 117 3.21 -15.32 -10.38
C LYS A 117 3.55 -15.84 -8.99
N GLU A 118 4.69 -15.42 -8.45
CA GLU A 118 5.17 -15.84 -7.15
C GLU A 118 4.21 -15.41 -6.04
N MET A 119 3.78 -14.14 -6.05
CA MET A 119 2.82 -13.63 -5.08
C MET A 119 1.46 -14.32 -5.17
N LEU A 120 0.90 -14.50 -6.36
CA LEU A 120 -0.38 -15.19 -6.53
C LEU A 120 -0.30 -16.66 -6.12
N THR A 121 0.79 -17.34 -6.46
CA THR A 121 1.01 -18.74 -6.06
C THR A 121 1.11 -18.85 -4.54
N MET A 122 1.81 -17.95 -3.90
CA MET A 122 1.94 -17.91 -2.45
C MET A 122 0.59 -17.65 -1.78
N GLN A 123 -0.19 -16.69 -2.26
CA GLN A 123 -1.53 -16.41 -1.74
C GLN A 123 -2.48 -17.61 -1.90
N GLN A 124 -2.45 -18.28 -3.06
CA GLN A 124 -3.25 -19.49 -3.30
C GLN A 124 -2.85 -20.61 -2.35
N ASN A 125 -1.54 -20.79 -2.09
CA ASN A 125 -1.05 -21.74 -1.10
C ASN A 125 -1.53 -21.39 0.32
N TRP A 126 -1.47 -20.13 0.74
CA TRP A 126 -1.99 -19.70 2.04
C TRP A 126 -3.48 -19.98 2.22
N LEU A 127 -4.28 -19.82 1.15
CA LEU A 127 -5.71 -20.17 1.17
C LEU A 127 -5.91 -21.69 1.31
N ASN A 128 -5.20 -22.47 0.53
CA ASN A 128 -5.25 -23.95 0.57
C ASN A 128 -4.80 -24.49 1.92
N ASP A 129 -3.79 -23.88 2.52
CA ASP A 129 -3.25 -24.27 3.81
C ASP A 129 -4.04 -23.69 4.98
N GLY A 130 -5.04 -22.84 4.75
CA GLY A 130 -5.85 -22.21 5.80
C GLY A 130 -5.05 -21.21 6.65
N ILE A 131 -4.03 -20.60 6.07
CA ILE A 131 -3.25 -19.48 6.65
C ILE A 131 -3.94 -18.14 6.36
N ALA A 132 -4.56 -18.02 5.20
CA ALA A 132 -5.32 -16.85 4.77
C ALA A 132 -6.79 -17.18 4.51
N MET A 133 -7.60 -16.14 4.48
CA MET A 133 -8.96 -16.16 3.95
C MET A 133 -9.10 -15.16 2.80
N VAL A 134 -10.07 -15.34 1.91
CA VAL A 134 -10.43 -14.29 0.96
C VAL A 134 -11.12 -13.16 1.71
N SER A 135 -10.75 -11.93 1.41
CA SER A 135 -11.39 -10.76 2.01
C SER A 135 -12.87 -10.72 1.67
N THR A 136 -13.71 -10.61 2.68
CA THR A 136 -15.16 -10.50 2.49
C THR A 136 -15.46 -9.24 1.65
N ASP A 137 -16.31 -9.38 0.64
CA ASP A 137 -16.61 -8.33 -0.35
C ASP A 137 -15.36 -7.88 -1.17
N GLY A 138 -14.31 -8.71 -1.22
CA GLY A 138 -13.13 -8.52 -2.04
C GLY A 138 -12.07 -7.57 -1.50
N HIS A 139 -12.33 -6.89 -0.37
CA HIS A 139 -11.41 -5.90 0.19
C HIS A 139 -11.36 -5.90 1.71
N VAL A 140 -10.14 -5.78 2.27
CA VAL A 140 -9.95 -5.52 3.71
C VAL A 140 -10.40 -4.09 4.10
N ASP A 141 -10.41 -3.13 3.17
CA ASP A 141 -10.89 -1.74 3.37
C ASP A 141 -12.40 -1.59 3.08
N LEU A 142 -13.20 -2.50 3.63
CA LEU A 142 -14.65 -2.45 3.59
C LEU A 142 -15.22 -2.82 4.97
N GLU A 143 -16.50 -2.54 5.22
CA GLU A 143 -17.15 -2.75 6.51
C GLU A 143 -17.00 -4.18 7.05
N ALA A 144 -17.10 -5.17 6.15
CA ALA A 144 -16.88 -6.57 6.51
C ALA A 144 -15.42 -6.88 6.89
N GLY A 145 -14.45 -6.22 6.22
CA GLY A 145 -13.04 -6.29 6.57
C GLY A 145 -12.77 -5.70 7.95
N PHE A 146 -13.32 -4.54 8.25
CA PHE A 146 -13.22 -3.93 9.59
C PHE A 146 -13.79 -4.84 10.68
N SER A 147 -14.93 -5.49 10.40
CA SER A 147 -15.52 -6.46 11.33
C SER A 147 -14.59 -7.67 11.56
N ASN A 148 -13.96 -8.21 10.52
CA ASN A 148 -13.01 -9.32 10.65
C ASN A 148 -11.76 -8.92 11.47
N ILE A 149 -11.29 -7.68 11.33
CA ILE A 149 -10.19 -7.11 12.13
C ILE A 149 -10.59 -7.00 13.61
N MET A 150 -11.75 -6.40 13.89
CA MET A 150 -12.26 -6.21 15.27
C MET A 150 -12.56 -7.54 15.96
N ASP A 151 -13.09 -8.50 15.24
CA ASP A 151 -13.39 -9.85 15.75
C ASP A 151 -12.14 -10.71 15.96
N GLY A 152 -10.94 -10.23 15.56
CA GLY A 152 -9.69 -10.97 15.65
C GLY A 152 -9.62 -12.18 14.72
N LYS A 153 -10.35 -12.18 13.61
CA LYS A 153 -10.32 -13.27 12.62
C LYS A 153 -9.06 -13.23 11.75
N ILE A 154 -8.52 -12.05 11.53
CA ILE A 154 -7.26 -11.84 10.81
C ILE A 154 -6.25 -11.14 11.71
N ALA A 155 -5.00 -11.60 11.69
CA ALA A 155 -3.95 -11.12 12.58
C ALA A 155 -3.06 -10.05 11.95
N SER A 156 -3.00 -9.97 10.62
CA SER A 156 -2.15 -9.00 9.92
C SER A 156 -2.60 -8.79 8.47
N PHE A 157 -2.17 -7.68 7.88
CA PHE A 157 -2.37 -7.39 6.45
C PHE A 157 -1.47 -6.23 6.02
N PRO A 158 -0.96 -6.20 4.78
CA PRO A 158 -0.30 -5.05 4.21
C PRO A 158 -1.34 -4.02 3.74
N LYS A 159 -1.13 -2.75 4.08
CA LYS A 159 -1.90 -1.62 3.56
C LYS A 159 -1.08 -0.34 3.67
N ALA A 160 -1.42 0.65 2.88
CA ALA A 160 -0.76 1.93 2.94
C ALA A 160 -1.06 2.68 4.25
N MET A 161 -0.17 3.60 4.64
CA MET A 161 -0.28 4.33 5.91
C MET A 161 -1.57 5.13 6.05
N TRP A 162 -2.18 5.59 4.97
CA TRP A 162 -3.49 6.26 5.04
C TRP A 162 -4.60 5.38 5.67
N TYR A 163 -4.41 4.04 5.69
CA TYR A 163 -5.35 3.12 6.34
C TYR A 163 -5.43 3.31 7.87
N MET A 164 -4.45 3.99 8.48
CA MET A 164 -4.51 4.35 9.91
C MET A 164 -5.79 5.14 10.25
N SER A 165 -6.29 5.95 9.31
CA SER A 165 -7.56 6.66 9.49
C SER A 165 -8.75 5.71 9.68
N ARG A 166 -8.74 4.52 9.07
CA ARG A 166 -9.78 3.50 9.23
C ARG A 166 -9.82 2.97 10.64
N PHE A 167 -8.66 2.77 11.25
CA PHE A 167 -8.58 2.37 12.66
C PHE A 167 -9.20 3.42 13.57
N LYS A 168 -8.84 4.68 13.41
CA LYS A 168 -9.39 5.77 14.20
C LYS A 168 -10.91 5.92 14.01
N ASP A 169 -11.38 5.87 12.77
CA ASP A 169 -12.75 6.24 12.44
C ASP A 169 -13.75 5.07 12.57
N TYR A 170 -13.32 3.84 12.30
CA TYR A 170 -14.18 2.65 12.26
C TYR A 170 -13.85 1.58 13.29
N MET A 171 -12.64 1.57 13.83
CA MET A 171 -12.15 0.52 14.74
C MET A 171 -11.46 1.09 16.00
N PRO A 172 -12.05 2.11 16.68
CA PRO A 172 -11.38 2.78 17.79
C PRO A 172 -11.04 1.86 18.96
N GLU A 173 -11.74 0.73 19.14
CA GLU A 173 -11.45 -0.30 20.14
C GLU A 173 -10.15 -1.07 19.89
N MET A 174 -9.50 -0.87 18.74
CA MET A 174 -8.20 -1.46 18.42
C MET A 174 -7.03 -0.60 18.91
N GLU A 175 -7.27 0.54 19.55
CA GLU A 175 -6.23 1.39 20.13
C GLU A 175 -5.30 0.58 21.05
N GLY A 176 -3.99 0.70 20.84
CA GLY A 176 -2.93 0.01 21.58
C GLY A 176 -2.74 -1.48 21.24
N LYS A 177 -3.60 -2.07 20.42
CA LYS A 177 -3.53 -3.49 20.05
C LYS A 177 -2.73 -3.76 18.77
N TYR A 178 -2.58 -2.76 17.91
CA TYR A 178 -1.91 -2.90 16.63
C TYR A 178 -0.50 -2.31 16.64
N ASP A 179 0.40 -3.00 15.97
CA ASP A 179 1.74 -2.53 15.64
C ASP A 179 1.87 -2.35 14.12
N ILE A 180 2.83 -1.55 13.69
CA ILE A 180 3.14 -1.29 12.28
C ILE A 180 4.62 -1.59 12.07
N THR A 181 4.95 -2.33 10.99
CA THR A 181 6.33 -2.59 10.57
C THR A 181 6.48 -2.39 9.06
N THR A 182 7.71 -2.43 8.57
CA THR A 182 7.96 -2.64 7.14
C THR A 182 7.35 -3.97 6.68
N CYS A 183 7.00 -4.09 5.39
CA CYS A 183 6.51 -5.36 4.87
C CYS A 183 7.63 -6.41 4.78
N PRO A 184 7.31 -7.72 4.88
CA PRO A 184 8.22 -8.79 4.49
C PRO A 184 8.60 -8.65 3.00
N VAL A 185 9.70 -9.30 2.60
CA VAL A 185 10.18 -9.34 1.23
C VAL A 185 10.46 -10.79 0.79
N PHE A 186 10.57 -11.05 -0.52
CA PHE A 186 10.99 -12.36 -1.00
C PHE A 186 12.46 -12.65 -0.65
N GLU A 187 13.34 -11.65 -0.84
CA GLU A 187 14.76 -11.76 -0.52
C GLU A 187 15.24 -10.53 0.26
N GLU A 188 16.13 -10.73 1.23
CA GLU A 188 16.71 -9.64 2.01
C GLU A 188 17.38 -8.57 1.11
N GLY A 189 17.07 -7.31 1.38
CA GLY A 189 17.61 -6.15 0.66
C GLY A 189 16.75 -5.68 -0.50
N GLN A 190 15.63 -6.34 -0.79
CA GLN A 190 14.62 -5.82 -1.71
C GLN A 190 13.86 -4.63 -1.11
N LYS A 191 13.14 -3.89 -1.94
CA LYS A 191 12.23 -2.84 -1.46
C LYS A 191 11.06 -3.48 -0.72
N CYS A 192 10.76 -2.99 0.46
CA CYS A 192 9.73 -3.56 1.33
C CYS A 192 8.49 -2.65 1.49
N SER A 193 8.32 -1.73 0.56
CA SER A 193 7.17 -0.83 0.51
C SER A 193 6.93 -0.35 -0.92
N VAL A 194 5.72 0.08 -1.19
CA VAL A 194 5.33 0.72 -2.45
C VAL A 194 4.29 1.80 -2.17
N GLY A 195 4.30 2.86 -2.95
CA GLY A 195 3.29 3.91 -2.83
C GLY A 195 1.93 3.46 -3.37
N ILE A 196 1.00 3.12 -2.49
CA ILE A 196 -0.37 2.74 -2.83
C ILE A 196 -1.32 3.89 -2.51
N GLY A 197 -2.01 4.41 -3.52
CA GLY A 197 -2.80 5.63 -3.42
C GLY A 197 -1.94 6.88 -3.60
N GLY A 198 -1.81 7.71 -2.56
CA GLY A 198 -1.01 8.93 -2.61
C GLY A 198 -1.72 10.12 -3.24
N THR A 199 -2.78 9.93 -3.93
CA THR A 199 -3.69 10.90 -4.56
C THR A 199 -3.00 12.18 -5.08
N GLY A 200 -3.25 12.53 -6.32
CA GLY A 200 -2.83 13.80 -6.91
C GLY A 200 -4.00 14.74 -7.14
N THR A 201 -3.72 16.04 -7.12
CA THR A 201 -4.71 17.04 -7.48
C THR A 201 -4.22 17.85 -8.66
N VAL A 202 -5.07 18.02 -9.65
CA VAL A 202 -4.75 18.75 -10.88
C VAL A 202 -5.62 19.99 -11.02
N VAL A 203 -5.12 20.99 -11.73
CA VAL A 203 -5.92 22.14 -12.20
C VAL A 203 -6.42 21.82 -13.59
N THR A 204 -7.73 21.81 -13.76
CA THR A 204 -8.35 21.54 -15.06
C THR A 204 -8.26 22.76 -15.98
N ASN A 205 -8.35 22.51 -17.30
CA ASN A 205 -8.37 23.58 -18.30
C ASN A 205 -9.65 24.45 -18.32
N GLN A 206 -10.61 24.13 -17.43
CA GLN A 206 -11.80 24.95 -17.20
C GLN A 206 -11.59 26.02 -16.12
N CYS A 207 -10.44 25.99 -15.44
CA CYS A 207 -10.12 26.96 -14.39
C CYS A 207 -9.85 28.35 -15.01
N GLU A 208 -10.56 29.39 -14.54
CA GLU A 208 -10.39 30.75 -15.03
C GLU A 208 -9.06 31.39 -14.59
N ASN A 209 -8.49 30.92 -13.46
CA ASN A 209 -7.23 31.42 -12.89
C ASN A 209 -6.29 30.25 -12.57
N PRO A 210 -5.75 29.54 -13.60
CA PRO A 210 -5.00 28.30 -13.37
C PRO A 210 -3.68 28.50 -12.60
N GLU A 211 -3.00 29.64 -12.76
CA GLU A 211 -1.76 29.95 -12.04
C GLU A 211 -2.03 30.10 -10.55
N LEU A 212 -3.03 30.90 -10.17
CA LEU A 212 -3.40 31.07 -8.75
C LEU A 212 -3.91 29.77 -8.13
N ALA A 213 -4.68 28.97 -8.89
CA ALA A 213 -5.13 27.67 -8.42
C ALA A 213 -3.96 26.69 -8.19
N ALA A 214 -2.97 26.71 -9.09
CA ALA A 214 -1.75 25.91 -8.93
C ALA A 214 -0.93 26.29 -7.69
N GLU A 215 -0.71 27.59 -7.51
CA GLU A 215 -0.01 28.13 -6.34
C GLU A 215 -0.73 27.77 -5.04
N TRP A 216 -2.06 27.94 -5.00
CA TRP A 216 -2.86 27.60 -3.84
C TRP A 216 -2.83 26.10 -3.53
N LEU A 217 -2.92 25.23 -4.55
CA LEU A 217 -2.84 23.78 -4.37
C LEU A 217 -1.47 23.34 -3.86
N ALA A 218 -0.39 23.89 -4.41
CA ALA A 218 0.95 23.58 -4.00
C ALA A 218 1.16 24.04 -2.52
N TRP A 219 0.73 25.26 -2.17
CA TRP A 219 0.80 25.73 -0.80
C TRP A 219 -0.03 24.84 0.14
N ALA A 220 -1.30 24.56 -0.20
CA ALA A 220 -2.20 23.82 0.68
C ALA A 220 -1.77 22.37 0.94
N LYS A 221 -0.97 21.78 0.05
CA LYS A 221 -0.57 20.36 0.13
C LYS A 221 0.91 20.13 0.42
N CYS A 222 1.77 21.12 0.15
CA CYS A 222 3.21 20.95 0.24
C CYS A 222 3.87 21.94 1.20
N SER A 223 3.13 22.96 1.71
CA SER A 223 3.67 23.80 2.78
C SER A 223 3.65 23.06 4.11
N GLU A 224 4.51 23.50 5.03
CA GLU A 224 4.55 22.97 6.39
C GLU A 224 3.17 23.06 7.08
N GLU A 225 2.44 24.17 6.90
CA GLU A 225 1.09 24.33 7.45
C GLU A 225 0.09 23.35 6.84
N GLY A 226 0.15 23.14 5.50
CA GLY A 226 -0.72 22.21 4.79
C GLY A 226 -0.45 20.77 5.21
N GLU A 227 0.81 20.36 5.25
CA GLU A 227 1.20 19.00 5.65
C GLU A 227 0.96 18.72 7.14
N ASN A 228 1.08 19.72 8.02
CA ASN A 228 0.63 19.59 9.41
C ASN A 228 -0.87 19.26 9.51
N LEU A 229 -1.72 19.91 8.70
CA LEU A 229 -3.14 19.57 8.65
C LEU A 229 -3.38 18.17 8.08
N ILE A 230 -2.66 17.78 7.04
CA ILE A 230 -2.76 16.43 6.44
C ILE A 230 -2.44 15.36 7.48
N TRP A 231 -1.34 15.51 8.21
CA TRP A 231 -0.95 14.57 9.25
C TRP A 231 -1.92 14.55 10.43
N ASN A 232 -2.23 15.71 11.01
CA ASN A 232 -3.01 15.76 12.23
C ASN A 232 -4.49 15.40 12.05
N GLU A 233 -5.08 15.75 10.90
CA GLU A 233 -6.51 15.54 10.68
C GLU A 233 -6.80 14.22 9.95
N LEU A 234 -5.93 13.86 8.99
CA LEU A 234 -6.15 12.70 8.11
C LEU A 234 -5.27 11.49 8.47
N GLY A 235 -4.15 11.68 9.16
CA GLY A 235 -3.19 10.61 9.45
C GLY A 235 -2.47 10.10 8.22
N PHE A 236 -2.29 10.95 7.21
CA PHE A 236 -1.61 10.57 5.98
C PHE A 236 -0.12 10.92 6.05
N ASP A 237 0.70 10.04 5.52
CA ASP A 237 2.14 10.18 5.40
C ASP A 237 2.49 11.26 4.38
N VAL A 238 2.93 12.42 4.87
CA VAL A 238 3.18 13.61 4.05
C VAL A 238 4.35 13.44 3.09
N CYS A 239 4.35 14.19 1.99
CA CYS A 239 5.39 14.09 0.97
C CYS A 239 6.70 14.80 1.33
N ASN A 240 6.70 15.74 2.27
CA ASN A 240 7.89 16.48 2.69
C ASN A 240 8.71 15.69 3.70
N THR A 241 9.80 15.10 3.24
CA THR A 241 10.69 14.27 4.07
C THR A 241 11.42 15.05 5.16
N ALA A 242 11.54 16.38 5.04
CA ALA A 242 12.14 17.21 6.10
C ALA A 242 11.31 17.17 7.40
N LEU A 243 10.00 16.94 7.30
CA LEU A 243 9.12 16.82 8.46
C LEU A 243 9.17 15.45 9.14
N TRP A 244 9.64 14.41 8.45
CA TRP A 244 9.64 13.03 8.97
C TRP A 244 10.55 12.85 10.19
N SER A 245 11.59 13.66 10.30
CA SER A 245 12.53 13.68 11.44
C SER A 245 12.30 14.84 12.41
N ASP A 246 11.33 15.72 12.17
CA ASP A 246 10.98 16.80 13.08
C ASP A 246 10.20 16.22 14.26
N GLU A 247 10.78 16.33 15.48
CA GLU A 247 10.19 15.78 16.69
C GLU A 247 8.81 16.37 17.01
N ALA A 248 8.61 17.67 16.73
CA ALA A 248 7.36 18.35 17.00
C ALA A 248 6.25 17.98 16.02
N PHE A 249 6.62 17.50 14.84
CA PHE A 249 5.69 17.03 13.81
C PHE A 249 5.45 15.51 13.89
N ALA A 250 6.53 14.74 13.75
CA ALA A 250 6.47 13.29 13.56
C ALA A 250 6.15 12.53 14.85
N TYR A 251 6.53 13.07 16.01
CA TYR A 251 6.49 12.35 17.28
C TYR A 251 5.64 13.02 18.36
N ASP A 252 4.82 14.00 18.00
CA ASP A 252 3.89 14.67 18.92
C ASP A 252 2.88 13.68 19.51
N GLU A 253 2.92 13.46 20.82
CA GLU A 253 2.01 12.55 21.53
C GLU A 253 0.56 13.10 21.62
N SER A 254 0.31 14.34 21.25
CA SER A 254 -1.05 14.86 21.12
C SER A 254 -1.73 14.39 19.80
N ASN A 255 -0.96 13.95 18.82
CA ASN A 255 -1.48 13.34 17.60
C ASN A 255 -1.96 11.92 17.89
N ILE A 256 -3.22 11.64 17.58
CA ILE A 256 -3.87 10.34 17.84
C ILE A 256 -3.14 9.17 17.19
N TYR A 257 -2.56 9.35 16.00
CA TYR A 257 -1.87 8.28 15.27
C TYR A 257 -0.55 7.86 15.95
N ASN A 258 0.09 8.77 16.69
CA ASN A 258 1.30 8.48 17.47
C ASN A 258 1.02 7.71 18.78
N THR A 259 -0.24 7.64 19.20
CA THR A 259 -0.66 6.94 20.43
C THR A 259 -1.55 5.74 20.17
N PHE A 260 -2.19 5.68 18.99
CA PHE A 260 -3.08 4.59 18.61
C PHE A 260 -2.32 3.27 18.39
N PHE A 261 -1.19 3.33 17.71
CA PHE A 261 -0.34 2.18 17.41
C PHE A 261 0.78 2.02 18.44
N ARG A 262 1.33 0.80 18.54
CA ARG A 262 2.45 0.51 19.46
C ARG A 262 3.78 1.15 19.04
N VAL A 263 3.94 1.44 17.76
CA VAL A 263 5.05 2.18 17.17
C VAL A 263 4.56 3.54 16.70
N LYS A 264 5.42 4.52 16.69
CA LYS A 264 5.11 5.83 16.05
C LYS A 264 5.27 5.68 14.53
N PRO A 265 4.25 6.00 13.72
CA PRO A 265 4.27 5.72 12.27
C PRO A 265 5.48 6.28 11.52
N TYR A 266 5.97 7.46 11.91
CA TYR A 266 7.16 8.05 11.28
C TYR A 266 8.48 7.34 11.63
N GLU A 267 8.54 6.49 12.66
CA GLU A 267 9.69 5.61 12.87
C GLU A 267 9.82 4.62 11.71
N VAL A 268 8.70 4.03 11.28
CA VAL A 268 8.67 3.09 10.13
C VAL A 268 8.94 3.82 8.81
N LEU A 269 8.38 5.02 8.61
CA LEU A 269 8.65 5.81 7.41
C LEU A 269 10.13 6.21 7.29
N ASN A 270 10.75 6.61 8.39
CA ASN A 270 12.18 6.92 8.40
C ASN A 270 13.04 5.68 8.09
N GLU A 271 12.70 4.51 8.64
CA GLU A 271 13.35 3.24 8.28
C GLU A 271 13.24 2.95 6.78
N LEU A 272 12.05 3.13 6.18
CA LEU A 272 11.84 2.96 4.75
C LEU A 272 12.66 3.95 3.91
N ALA A 273 12.75 5.21 4.34
CA ALA A 273 13.51 6.25 3.65
C ALA A 273 15.02 6.01 3.71
N GLU A 274 15.55 5.66 4.89
CA GLU A 274 16.98 5.38 5.10
C GLU A 274 17.48 4.22 4.22
N ASN A 275 16.60 3.26 3.92
CA ASN A 275 16.90 2.09 3.10
C ASN A 275 16.51 2.26 1.62
N ASP A 276 16.02 3.42 1.18
CA ASP A 276 15.43 3.62 -0.17
C ASP A 276 14.41 2.53 -0.51
N ALA A 277 13.59 2.15 0.45
CA ALA A 277 12.76 0.95 0.42
C ALA A 277 11.38 1.15 -0.20
N ILE A 278 11.00 2.38 -0.58
CA ILE A 278 9.70 2.68 -1.19
C ILE A 278 9.80 2.59 -2.70
N GLY A 279 9.11 1.61 -3.28
CA GLY A 279 8.99 1.43 -4.72
C GLY A 279 7.98 2.38 -5.35
N THR A 280 8.00 2.43 -6.69
CA THR A 280 7.09 3.26 -7.48
C THR A 280 6.15 2.37 -8.28
N VAL A 281 4.86 2.71 -8.27
CA VAL A 281 3.86 2.17 -9.20
C VAL A 281 3.70 3.16 -10.35
N TYR A 282 3.82 2.68 -11.56
CA TYR A 282 3.58 3.50 -12.74
C TYR A 282 2.11 3.41 -13.17
N THR A 283 1.59 4.54 -13.61
CA THR A 283 0.24 4.63 -14.17
C THR A 283 0.31 5.05 -15.63
N THR A 284 -0.28 4.25 -16.50
CA THR A 284 -0.34 4.49 -17.95
C THR A 284 -1.80 4.57 -18.43
N LYS A 285 -2.00 4.87 -19.69
CA LYS A 285 -3.35 4.86 -20.32
C LYS A 285 -4.04 3.49 -20.19
N ASN A 286 -3.29 2.41 -20.05
CA ASN A 286 -3.77 1.03 -19.99
C ASN A 286 -4.08 0.56 -18.56
N SER A 287 -3.58 1.26 -17.53
CA SER A 287 -3.75 0.87 -16.13
C SER A 287 -5.21 0.66 -15.69
N PRO A 288 -6.19 1.49 -16.13
CA PRO A 288 -7.58 1.25 -15.77
C PRO A 288 -8.11 -0.10 -16.30
N THR A 289 -7.84 -0.43 -17.58
CA THR A 289 -8.26 -1.69 -18.20
C THR A 289 -7.57 -2.89 -17.53
N LEU A 290 -6.25 -2.77 -17.30
CA LEU A 290 -5.46 -3.79 -16.63
C LEU A 290 -5.99 -4.07 -15.22
N ASN A 291 -6.12 -3.04 -14.40
CA ASN A 291 -6.59 -3.19 -13.02
C ASN A 291 -8.03 -3.74 -12.96
N ASP A 292 -8.90 -3.27 -13.84
CA ASP A 292 -10.29 -3.77 -13.92
C ASP A 292 -10.32 -5.27 -14.21
N TYR A 293 -9.59 -5.74 -15.22
CA TYR A 293 -9.57 -7.17 -15.56
C TYR A 293 -8.93 -8.02 -14.46
N MET A 294 -7.83 -7.56 -13.88
CA MET A 294 -7.20 -8.26 -12.75
C MET A 294 -8.17 -8.39 -11.58
N CYS A 295 -8.83 -7.32 -11.16
CA CYS A 295 -9.72 -7.31 -10.00
C CYS A 295 -11.06 -8.01 -10.24
N THR A 296 -11.62 -7.93 -11.46
CA THR A 296 -12.95 -8.50 -11.74
C THR A 296 -12.90 -9.93 -12.24
N THR A 297 -11.73 -10.40 -12.69
CA THR A 297 -11.60 -11.70 -13.34
C THR A 297 -10.44 -12.52 -12.76
N THR A 298 -9.20 -12.08 -12.96
CA THR A 298 -8.02 -12.90 -12.69
C THR A 298 -7.88 -13.27 -11.21
N LEU A 299 -7.96 -12.28 -10.32
CA LEU A 299 -7.81 -12.52 -8.88
C LEU A 299 -8.95 -13.41 -8.34
N ASN A 300 -10.19 -13.23 -8.82
CA ASN A 300 -11.31 -14.08 -8.42
C ASN A 300 -11.10 -15.54 -8.90
N ASN A 301 -10.73 -15.72 -10.17
CA ASN A 301 -10.46 -17.06 -10.71
C ASN A 301 -9.37 -17.80 -9.93
N VAL A 302 -8.27 -17.11 -9.57
CA VAL A 302 -7.16 -17.73 -8.83
C VAL A 302 -7.50 -17.95 -7.36
N LEU A 303 -7.98 -16.89 -6.68
CA LEU A 303 -8.05 -16.87 -5.21
C LEU A 303 -9.38 -17.42 -4.67
N GLU A 304 -10.48 -17.33 -5.44
CA GLU A 304 -11.78 -17.89 -5.04
C GLU A 304 -12.06 -19.24 -5.69
N ASP A 305 -11.82 -19.34 -7.02
CA ASP A 305 -12.17 -20.52 -7.80
C ASP A 305 -11.02 -21.56 -7.88
N GLY A 306 -9.80 -21.17 -7.48
CA GLY A 306 -8.65 -22.06 -7.45
C GLY A 306 -8.07 -22.41 -8.83
N MET A 307 -8.29 -21.53 -9.83
CA MET A 307 -7.69 -21.67 -11.15
C MET A 307 -6.16 -21.64 -11.05
N ASP A 308 -5.50 -22.38 -11.93
CA ASP A 308 -4.04 -22.36 -12.04
C ASP A 308 -3.53 -20.95 -12.35
N VAL A 309 -2.50 -20.51 -11.64
CA VAL A 309 -1.96 -19.13 -11.73
C VAL A 309 -1.43 -18.82 -13.13
N GLU A 310 -0.71 -19.78 -13.76
CA GLU A 310 -0.15 -19.57 -15.09
C GLU A 310 -1.26 -19.49 -16.15
N GLU A 311 -2.29 -20.34 -16.03
CA GLU A 311 -3.46 -20.32 -16.92
C GLU A 311 -4.23 -18.99 -16.77
N ALA A 312 -4.49 -18.52 -15.54
CA ALA A 312 -5.21 -17.28 -15.31
C ALA A 312 -4.47 -16.04 -15.80
N LEU A 313 -3.13 -16.01 -15.62
CA LEU A 313 -2.30 -14.91 -16.12
C LEU A 313 -2.13 -14.94 -17.63
N GLN A 314 -2.16 -16.13 -18.27
CA GLN A 314 -2.17 -16.24 -19.73
C GLN A 314 -3.47 -15.70 -20.31
N ASP A 315 -4.62 -16.07 -19.73
CA ASP A 315 -5.93 -15.55 -20.15
C ASP A 315 -6.00 -14.02 -19.99
N ALA A 316 -5.44 -13.49 -18.88
CA ALA A 316 -5.34 -12.06 -18.66
C ALA A 316 -4.47 -11.37 -19.70
N GLN A 317 -3.31 -11.95 -20.03
CA GLN A 317 -2.40 -11.37 -21.04
C GLN A 317 -3.05 -11.36 -22.41
N ASP A 318 -3.69 -12.47 -22.83
CA ASP A 318 -4.38 -12.55 -24.11
C ASP A 318 -5.50 -11.49 -24.25
N TYR A 319 -6.24 -11.25 -23.17
CA TYR A 319 -7.24 -10.19 -23.12
C TYR A 319 -6.62 -8.78 -23.22
N LEU A 320 -5.56 -8.51 -22.44
CA LEU A 320 -4.91 -7.21 -22.37
C LEU A 320 -4.14 -6.91 -23.67
N ASP A 321 -3.58 -7.88 -24.34
CA ASP A 321 -2.96 -7.74 -25.67
C ASP A 321 -3.97 -7.24 -26.70
N PHE A 322 -5.24 -7.63 -26.57
CA PHE A 322 -6.31 -7.18 -27.46
C PHE A 322 -6.86 -5.80 -27.10
N GLU A 323 -7.03 -5.50 -25.82
CA GLU A 323 -7.69 -4.27 -25.34
C GLU A 323 -6.72 -3.07 -25.20
N CYS A 324 -5.42 -3.35 -25.03
CA CYS A 324 -4.40 -2.32 -24.73
C CYS A 324 -3.51 -1.96 -25.94
N GLU A 325 -3.93 -2.25 -27.16
CA GLU A 325 -3.22 -1.89 -28.42
C GLU A 325 -3.02 -0.38 -28.61
#